data_bf99de5faacb88283e6ee3cba1059d6c
#
_entry.id   bf99de5faacb88283e6ee3cba1059d6c
#
_cell.length_a   1.000
_cell.length_b   1.000
_cell.length_c   1.000
_cell.angle_alpha   90.00
_cell.angle_beta   90.00
_cell.angle_gamma   90.00
#
_symmetry.space_group_name_H-M   'P 1'
#
loop_
_entity.id
_entity.type
_entity.pdbx_description
1 polymer ?
#
loop_
_entity_poly.entity_id
_entity_poly.type
_entity_poly.pdbx_seq_one_letter_code
_entity_poly.pdbx_strand_id
1 'polypeptide(L)'
;MNEIAVINACSDLGVNVSGANLGAELITQNTKESIYKVEAKKVDKEYEKDNRKKNLVGVNEFNNRLYNKIKEIVEEGYLPVTIGGDHSIAIASALASINKHKKMGVIWFDAHADFNTFDTTITGNIHGLPLAAITNYEKNYLTEFHKRKLL
;
A
#
# COMPACT_ATOMS: atom_id res chain seq x y z
N MET A 1 -15.25 -3.47 -21.54
CA MET A 1 -14.91 -2.93 -20.20
C MET A 1 -14.12 -4.02 -19.50
N ASN A 2 -13.04 -3.70 -18.82
CA ASN A 2 -12.32 -4.70 -18.03
C ASN A 2 -13.19 -5.10 -16.84
N GLU A 3 -13.24 -6.38 -16.53
CA GLU A 3 -13.88 -6.84 -15.29
C GLU A 3 -13.12 -6.32 -14.08
N ILE A 4 -13.83 -6.05 -13.00
CA ILE A 4 -13.27 -5.53 -11.75
C ILE A 4 -12.83 -6.71 -10.88
N ALA A 5 -11.67 -6.58 -10.26
CA ALA A 5 -11.21 -7.46 -9.19
C ALA A 5 -10.98 -6.64 -7.94
N VAL A 6 -11.66 -6.98 -6.86
CA VAL A 6 -11.56 -6.30 -5.57
C VAL A 6 -10.48 -6.97 -4.73
N ILE A 7 -9.58 -6.18 -4.15
CA ILE A 7 -8.51 -6.65 -3.27
C ILE A 7 -8.71 -6.06 -1.88
N ASN A 8 -9.02 -6.90 -0.90
CA ASN A 8 -9.05 -6.51 0.50
C ASN A 8 -7.63 -6.53 1.07
N ALA A 9 -7.06 -5.35 1.24
CA ALA A 9 -5.71 -5.13 1.76
C ALA A 9 -5.76 -4.88 3.28
N CYS A 10 -5.87 -5.96 4.06
CA CYS A 10 -6.11 -5.92 5.49
C CYS A 10 -4.82 -5.67 6.27
N SER A 11 -4.40 -4.41 6.39
CA SER A 11 -3.23 -3.96 7.16
C SER A 11 -3.52 -2.72 7.98
N ASP A 12 -2.98 -2.68 9.19
CA ASP A 12 -2.91 -1.49 10.05
C ASP A 12 -1.47 -1.26 10.55
N LEU A 13 -0.49 -1.80 9.82
CA LEU A 13 0.92 -1.73 10.21
C LEU A 13 1.52 -0.33 10.03
N GLY A 14 0.99 0.47 9.10
CA GLY A 14 1.47 1.83 8.82
C GLY A 14 0.98 2.89 9.80
N VAL A 15 0.12 2.55 10.75
CA VAL A 15 -0.46 3.47 11.73
C VAL A 15 -0.21 3.01 13.17
N ASN A 16 -0.42 3.92 14.13
CA ASN A 16 -0.31 3.60 15.56
C ASN A 16 -1.60 3.00 16.15
N VAL A 17 -2.73 3.13 15.46
CA VAL A 17 -4.06 2.72 15.94
C VAL A 17 -4.48 1.47 15.20
N SER A 18 -4.80 0.41 15.94
CA SER A 18 -5.31 -0.84 15.37
C SER A 18 -6.76 -0.72 14.95
N GLY A 19 -7.16 -1.55 13.94
CA GLY A 19 -8.54 -1.68 13.49
C GLY A 19 -8.80 -1.27 12.04
N ALA A 20 -7.92 -0.48 11.42
CA ALA A 20 -8.08 -0.12 10.01
C ALA A 20 -8.10 -1.36 9.09
N ASN A 21 -7.40 -2.42 9.46
CA ASN A 21 -7.38 -3.71 8.75
C ASN A 21 -8.75 -4.39 8.62
N LEU A 22 -9.72 -4.04 9.47
CA LEU A 22 -11.07 -4.63 9.44
C LEU A 22 -11.99 -3.94 8.43
N GLY A 23 -11.68 -2.70 8.05
CA GLY A 23 -12.56 -1.87 7.21
C GLY A 23 -12.79 -2.46 5.81
N ALA A 24 -11.77 -3.07 5.20
CA ALA A 24 -11.89 -3.65 3.88
C ALA A 24 -12.96 -4.74 3.79
N GLU A 25 -13.01 -5.64 4.76
CA GLU A 25 -14.01 -6.73 4.79
C GLU A 25 -15.42 -6.19 5.00
N LEU A 26 -15.61 -5.22 5.89
CA LEU A 26 -16.91 -4.60 6.13
C LEU A 26 -17.45 -3.90 4.88
N ILE A 27 -16.59 -3.22 4.12
CA ILE A 27 -16.99 -2.53 2.89
C ILE A 27 -17.38 -3.53 1.80
N THR A 28 -16.68 -4.66 1.70
CA THR A 28 -16.86 -5.61 0.60
C THR A 28 -17.85 -6.73 0.89
N GLN A 29 -18.39 -6.83 2.10
CA GLN A 29 -19.30 -7.93 2.49
C GLN A 29 -20.51 -8.16 1.57
N ASN A 30 -20.95 -7.14 0.84
CA ASN A 30 -22.09 -7.18 -0.08
C ASN A 30 -21.69 -7.02 -1.55
N THR A 31 -20.41 -7.04 -1.91
CA THR A 31 -20.02 -6.98 -3.31
C THR A 31 -20.26 -8.30 -4.01
N LYS A 32 -20.55 -8.23 -5.32
CA LYS A 32 -20.69 -9.41 -6.19
C LYS A 32 -19.43 -9.71 -6.98
N GLU A 33 -18.45 -8.82 -6.89
CA GLU A 33 -17.19 -8.94 -7.61
C GLU A 33 -16.28 -10.00 -6.98
N SER A 34 -15.32 -10.49 -7.75
CA SER A 34 -14.30 -11.41 -7.24
C SER A 34 -13.45 -10.70 -6.19
N ILE A 35 -13.36 -11.28 -4.99
CA ILE A 35 -12.61 -10.73 -3.87
C ILE A 35 -11.33 -11.53 -3.64
N TYR A 36 -10.21 -10.83 -3.64
CA TYR A 36 -8.91 -11.35 -3.21
C TYR A 36 -8.53 -10.74 -1.86
N LYS A 37 -8.04 -11.52 -0.94
CA LYS A 37 -7.65 -11.06 0.39
C LYS A 37 -6.15 -11.13 0.59
N VAL A 38 -5.57 -10.03 1.06
CA VAL A 38 -4.18 -9.96 1.52
C VAL A 38 -4.17 -9.48 2.96
N GLU A 39 -3.69 -10.30 3.88
CA GLU A 39 -3.67 -10.00 5.31
C GLU A 39 -2.25 -9.67 5.77
N ALA A 40 -2.13 -8.71 6.66
CA ALA A 40 -0.89 -8.47 7.37
C ALA A 40 -0.58 -9.67 8.29
N LYS A 41 0.65 -10.16 8.25
CA LYS A 41 1.12 -11.10 9.29
C LYS A 41 1.28 -10.31 10.58
N LYS A 42 0.93 -10.93 11.71
CA LYS A 42 1.32 -10.39 13.02
C LYS A 42 2.84 -10.27 13.03
N VAL A 43 3.32 -9.05 13.00
CA VAL A 43 4.72 -8.76 13.28
C VAL A 43 4.76 -8.51 14.78
N ASP A 44 5.60 -9.23 15.51
CA ASP A 44 5.96 -8.79 16.85
C ASP A 44 6.54 -7.40 16.68
N LYS A 45 5.91 -6.41 17.34
CA LYS A 45 6.25 -5.00 17.21
C LYS A 45 7.64 -4.75 17.81
N GLU A 46 8.67 -5.27 17.16
CA GLU A 46 10.00 -4.76 17.33
C GLU A 46 10.02 -3.35 16.75
N TYR A 47 9.87 -2.39 17.64
CA TYR A 47 10.15 -1.01 17.31
C TYR A 47 11.60 -0.95 16.84
N GLU A 48 11.80 -0.64 15.57
CA GLU A 48 13.12 -0.26 15.12
C GLU A 48 13.64 0.83 16.07
N LYS A 49 14.94 0.82 16.37
CA LYS A 49 15.56 1.80 17.28
C LYS A 49 15.32 3.25 16.85
N ASP A 50 15.02 3.45 15.56
CA ASP A 50 14.59 4.72 15.01
C ASP A 50 13.04 4.79 15.00
N ASN A 51 12.49 5.56 15.94
CA ASN A 51 11.04 5.79 16.05
C ASN A 51 10.39 6.40 14.79
N ARG A 52 11.18 6.83 13.79
CA ARG A 52 10.70 7.36 12.52
C ARG A 52 10.39 6.31 11.47
N LYS A 53 10.75 5.04 11.73
CA LYS A 53 10.57 3.89 10.80
C LYS A 53 9.70 2.79 11.42
N LYS A 54 8.61 3.18 12.05
CA LYS A 54 7.74 2.24 12.76
C LYS A 54 7.20 1.15 11.83
N ASN A 55 7.38 -0.10 12.24
CA ASN A 55 6.90 -1.29 11.50
C ASN A 55 7.40 -1.39 10.04
N LEU A 56 8.53 -0.76 9.69
CA LEU A 56 9.02 -0.72 8.30
C LEU A 56 9.11 -2.12 7.68
N VAL A 57 9.66 -3.09 8.39
CA VAL A 57 9.79 -4.47 7.90
C VAL A 57 8.41 -5.08 7.60
N GLY A 58 7.48 -4.98 8.54
CA GLY A 58 6.13 -5.51 8.39
C GLY A 58 5.35 -4.84 7.25
N VAL A 59 5.46 -3.51 7.12
CA VAL A 59 4.85 -2.75 6.03
C VAL A 59 5.44 -3.17 4.69
N ASN A 60 6.75 -3.33 4.59
CA ASN A 60 7.41 -3.77 3.34
C ASN A 60 7.03 -5.20 2.96
N GLU A 61 7.00 -6.13 3.90
CA GLU A 61 6.55 -7.50 3.64
C GLU A 61 5.10 -7.56 3.17
N PHE A 62 4.23 -6.77 3.79
CA PHE A 62 2.83 -6.68 3.39
C PHE A 62 2.70 -6.07 1.99
N ASN A 63 3.33 -4.93 1.75
CA ASN A 63 3.29 -4.24 0.46
C ASN A 63 3.89 -5.10 -0.67
N ASN A 64 4.94 -5.87 -0.42
CA ASN A 64 5.48 -6.81 -1.41
C ASN A 64 4.44 -7.87 -1.82
N ARG A 65 3.73 -8.46 -0.86
CA ARG A 65 2.67 -9.44 -1.16
C ARG A 65 1.49 -8.81 -1.90
N LEU A 66 1.06 -7.63 -1.46
CA LEU A 66 -0.01 -6.87 -2.10
C LEU A 66 0.37 -6.48 -3.54
N TYR A 67 1.59 -5.97 -3.74
CA TYR A 67 2.13 -5.66 -5.06
C TYR A 67 2.07 -6.85 -6.02
N ASN A 68 2.54 -8.02 -5.57
CA ASN A 68 2.54 -9.22 -6.40
C ASN A 68 1.12 -9.68 -6.74
N LYS A 69 0.17 -9.60 -5.79
CA LYS A 69 -1.24 -9.93 -6.06
C LYS A 69 -1.89 -8.97 -7.03
N ILE A 70 -1.68 -7.66 -6.89
CA ILE A 70 -2.22 -6.67 -7.82
C ILE A 70 -1.61 -6.85 -9.21
N LYS A 71 -0.30 -7.09 -9.28
CA LYS A 71 0.39 -7.36 -10.54
C LYS A 71 -0.20 -8.54 -11.29
N GLU A 72 -0.45 -9.66 -10.61
CA GLU A 72 -1.12 -10.85 -11.16
C GLU A 72 -2.49 -10.49 -11.74
N ILE A 73 -3.34 -9.84 -10.97
CA ILE A 73 -4.68 -9.39 -11.36
C ILE A 73 -4.65 -8.48 -12.60
N VAL A 74 -3.71 -7.55 -12.62
CA VAL A 74 -3.54 -6.61 -13.75
C VAL A 74 -3.01 -7.32 -15.00
N GLU A 75 -2.14 -8.33 -14.84
CA GLU A 75 -1.65 -9.15 -15.96
C GLU A 75 -2.74 -10.04 -16.54
N GLU A 76 -3.67 -10.52 -15.74
CA GLU A 76 -4.87 -11.26 -16.17
C GLU A 76 -5.90 -10.37 -16.88
N GLY A 77 -5.75 -9.06 -16.84
CA GLY A 77 -6.58 -8.10 -17.58
C GLY A 77 -7.71 -7.47 -16.76
N TYR A 78 -7.78 -7.72 -15.46
CA TYR A 78 -8.74 -7.09 -14.58
C TYR A 78 -8.36 -5.66 -14.22
N LEU A 79 -9.37 -4.87 -13.85
CA LEU A 79 -9.20 -3.57 -13.21
C LEU A 79 -9.12 -3.78 -11.69
N PRO A 80 -7.95 -3.56 -11.06
CA PRO A 80 -7.82 -3.74 -9.62
C PRO A 80 -8.49 -2.60 -8.85
N VAL A 81 -9.31 -2.94 -7.88
CA VAL A 81 -9.87 -2.02 -6.89
C VAL A 81 -9.38 -2.47 -5.51
N THR A 82 -8.38 -1.77 -4.98
CA THR A 82 -7.80 -2.09 -3.67
C THR A 82 -8.56 -1.33 -2.59
N ILE A 83 -9.17 -2.07 -1.67
CA ILE A 83 -9.85 -1.53 -0.50
C ILE A 83 -8.99 -1.88 0.71
N GLY A 84 -8.60 -0.86 1.43
CA GLY A 84 -7.59 -1.04 2.44
C GLY A 84 -8.04 -0.80 3.84
N GLY A 85 -7.10 -1.02 4.62
CA GLY A 85 -6.60 -0.71 5.88
C GLY A 85 -6.01 0.70 5.94
N ASP A 86 -4.77 0.80 6.39
CA ASP A 86 -4.09 2.10 6.44
C ASP A 86 -3.53 2.51 5.05
N HIS A 87 -3.22 3.79 4.90
CA HIS A 87 -2.85 4.37 3.59
C HIS A 87 -1.47 3.92 3.06
N SER A 88 -0.64 3.23 3.85
CA SER A 88 0.64 2.67 3.36
C SER A 88 0.47 1.67 2.22
N ILE A 89 -0.72 1.07 2.08
CA ILE A 89 -1.05 0.16 0.97
C ILE A 89 -1.00 0.82 -0.41
N ALA A 90 -1.15 2.15 -0.48
CA ALA A 90 -1.10 2.90 -1.73
C ALA A 90 0.24 2.76 -2.45
N ILE A 91 1.33 2.50 -1.72
CA ILE A 91 2.65 2.23 -2.30
C ILE A 91 2.58 1.01 -3.23
N ALA A 92 2.09 -0.12 -2.73
CA ALA A 92 1.98 -1.35 -3.52
C ALA A 92 0.99 -1.19 -4.68
N SER A 93 -0.17 -0.58 -4.43
CA SER A 93 -1.23 -0.41 -5.43
C SER A 93 -0.78 0.44 -6.62
N ALA A 94 -0.15 1.58 -6.36
CA ALA A 94 0.37 2.46 -7.40
C ALA A 94 1.51 1.79 -8.18
N LEU A 95 2.49 1.21 -7.50
CA LEU A 95 3.66 0.62 -8.14
C LEU A 95 3.31 -0.62 -8.98
N ALA A 96 2.35 -1.45 -8.55
CA ALA A 96 1.88 -2.58 -9.34
C ALA A 96 1.18 -2.12 -10.63
N SER A 97 0.37 -1.05 -10.54
CA SER A 97 -0.32 -0.47 -11.69
C SER A 97 0.66 0.16 -12.70
N ILE A 98 1.66 0.89 -12.23
CA ILE A 98 2.73 1.47 -13.07
C ILE A 98 3.49 0.39 -13.83
N ASN A 99 3.63 -0.80 -13.27
CA ASN A 99 4.40 -1.87 -13.89
C ASN A 99 3.83 -2.32 -15.26
N LYS A 100 2.52 -2.26 -15.44
CA LYS A 100 1.85 -2.59 -16.72
C LYS A 100 1.86 -1.41 -17.70
N HIS A 101 1.70 -0.19 -17.20
CA HIS A 101 1.49 1.00 -18.02
C HIS A 101 2.81 1.78 -18.18
N LYS A 102 3.18 2.11 -19.44
CA LYS A 102 4.41 2.89 -19.72
C LYS A 102 4.34 4.33 -19.20
N LYS A 103 3.11 4.87 -19.14
CA LYS A 103 2.82 6.21 -18.61
C LYS A 103 1.55 6.10 -17.78
N MET A 104 1.58 6.62 -16.57
CA MET A 104 0.46 6.65 -15.66
C MET A 104 0.44 8.00 -14.91
N GLY A 105 -0.73 8.60 -14.80
CA GLY A 105 -0.98 9.73 -13.92
C GLY A 105 -1.59 9.22 -12.61
N VAL A 106 -1.33 9.92 -11.51
CA VAL A 106 -1.94 9.66 -10.21
C VAL A 106 -2.81 10.84 -9.83
N ILE A 107 -4.06 10.56 -9.43
CA ILE A 107 -4.95 11.53 -8.81
C ILE A 107 -5.07 11.13 -7.34
N TRP A 108 -4.69 12.04 -6.44
CA TRP A 108 -4.66 11.81 -5.00
C TRP A 108 -5.78 12.60 -4.34
N PHE A 109 -6.83 11.88 -3.88
CA PHE A 109 -7.94 12.48 -3.15
C PHE A 109 -7.76 12.20 -1.66
N ASP A 110 -7.14 13.12 -0.96
CA ASP A 110 -6.87 13.02 0.47
C ASP A 110 -6.83 14.42 1.10
N ALA A 111 -7.19 14.51 2.38
CA ALA A 111 -7.03 15.75 3.15
C ALA A 111 -5.56 16.07 3.46
N HIS A 112 -4.68 15.08 3.33
CA HIS A 112 -3.24 15.16 3.57
C HIS A 112 -2.47 14.92 2.28
N ALA A 113 -1.25 15.42 2.21
CA ALA A 113 -0.40 15.21 1.05
C ALA A 113 0.28 13.83 1.04
N ASP A 114 0.38 13.16 2.18
CA ASP A 114 1.13 11.91 2.40
C ASP A 114 2.53 11.90 1.78
N PHE A 115 3.19 13.05 1.87
CA PHE A 115 4.47 13.36 1.25
C PHE A 115 5.59 13.54 2.27
N ASN A 116 5.43 12.99 3.49
CA ASN A 116 6.53 12.94 4.44
C ASN A 116 7.60 11.94 4.01
N THR A 117 8.81 12.18 4.48
CA THR A 117 9.93 11.25 4.44
C THR A 117 10.24 10.74 5.84
N PHE A 118 11.15 9.79 5.99
CA PHE A 118 11.63 9.38 7.30
C PHE A 118 12.34 10.51 8.06
N ASP A 119 12.82 11.52 7.36
CA ASP A 119 13.45 12.69 7.99
C ASP A 119 12.43 13.75 8.44
N THR A 120 11.28 13.84 7.78
CA THR A 120 10.26 14.87 8.05
C THR A 120 9.09 14.37 8.89
N THR A 121 8.87 13.05 8.96
CA THR A 121 7.77 12.50 9.76
C THR A 121 7.97 12.77 11.26
N ILE A 122 6.92 13.31 11.90
CA ILE A 122 6.91 13.53 13.34
C ILE A 122 6.51 12.24 14.08
N THR A 123 5.60 11.47 13.49
CA THR A 123 5.01 10.28 14.13
C THR A 123 5.76 9.00 13.84
N GLY A 124 6.53 8.93 12.77
CA GLY A 124 7.14 7.71 12.25
C GLY A 124 6.16 6.73 11.60
N ASN A 125 4.89 7.12 11.45
CA ASN A 125 3.87 6.30 10.83
C ASN A 125 3.99 6.31 9.32
N ILE A 126 4.11 5.16 8.71
CA ILE A 126 4.39 5.02 7.27
C ILE A 126 3.20 5.43 6.40
N HIS A 127 1.97 5.40 6.94
CA HIS A 127 0.80 5.82 6.16
C HIS A 127 0.86 7.27 5.65
N GLY A 128 1.68 8.12 6.24
CA GLY A 128 1.87 9.50 5.78
C GLY A 128 3.03 9.70 4.78
N LEU A 129 3.62 8.61 4.25
CA LEU A 129 4.77 8.66 3.32
C LEU A 129 4.48 8.13 1.90
N PRO A 130 3.29 7.58 1.57
CA PRO A 130 3.12 6.85 0.31
C PRO A 130 3.44 7.65 -0.93
N LEU A 131 3.00 8.91 -1.02
CA LEU A 131 3.23 9.72 -2.22
C LEU A 131 4.71 10.07 -2.40
N ALA A 132 5.45 10.32 -1.32
CA ALA A 132 6.89 10.50 -1.38
C ALA A 132 7.62 9.22 -1.82
N ALA A 133 7.13 8.06 -1.41
CA ALA A 133 7.69 6.76 -1.79
C ALA A 133 7.48 6.47 -3.29
N ILE A 134 6.27 6.61 -3.82
CA ILE A 134 5.97 6.30 -5.22
C ILE A 134 6.59 7.29 -6.22
N THR A 135 6.90 8.51 -5.78
CA THR A 135 7.61 9.52 -6.58
C THR A 135 9.13 9.47 -6.40
N ASN A 136 9.64 8.49 -5.64
CA ASN A 136 11.06 8.34 -5.32
C ASN A 136 11.69 9.54 -4.58
N TYR A 137 10.88 10.36 -3.95
CA TYR A 137 11.35 11.43 -3.08
C TYR A 137 11.83 10.87 -1.74
N GLU A 138 11.09 9.90 -1.17
CA GLU A 138 11.58 9.04 -0.09
C GLU A 138 12.38 7.88 -0.68
N LYS A 139 13.68 7.86 -0.41
CA LYS A 139 14.62 6.94 -1.06
C LYS A 139 14.55 5.51 -0.51
N ASN A 140 14.17 4.58 -1.39
CA ASN A 140 14.49 3.15 -1.39
C ASN A 140 13.89 2.24 -0.31
N TYR A 141 13.62 2.67 0.92
CA TYR A 141 13.21 1.75 2.00
C TYR A 141 11.81 1.15 1.80
N LEU A 142 10.90 1.90 1.17
CA LEU A 142 9.48 1.50 1.01
C LEU A 142 9.17 0.88 -0.34
N THR A 143 10.14 0.84 -1.26
CA THR A 143 9.92 0.43 -2.67
C THR A 143 10.90 -0.63 -3.15
N GLU A 144 11.63 -1.29 -2.26
CA GLU A 144 12.66 -2.29 -2.59
C GLU A 144 12.15 -3.46 -3.43
N PHE A 145 10.87 -3.80 -3.30
CA PHE A 145 10.21 -4.82 -4.10
C PHE A 145 9.92 -4.40 -5.55
N HIS A 146 10.04 -3.10 -5.86
CA HIS A 146 9.78 -2.56 -7.19
C HIS A 146 11.10 -2.21 -7.89
N LYS A 147 11.39 -2.96 -8.96
CA LYS A 147 12.69 -2.86 -9.68
C LYS A 147 12.71 -1.84 -10.83
N ARG A 148 11.57 -1.21 -11.13
CA ARG A 148 11.48 -0.20 -12.20
C ARG A 148 11.74 1.20 -11.67
N LYS A 149 12.09 2.10 -12.60
CA LYS A 149 12.18 3.53 -12.28
C LYS A 149 10.80 4.04 -11.88
N LEU A 150 10.75 4.72 -10.74
CA LEU A 150 9.54 5.34 -10.19
C LEU A 150 9.12 6.56 -11.04
N LEU A 151 7.97 7.11 -10.76
CA LEU A 151 7.39 8.26 -11.45
C LEU A 151 8.31 9.49 -11.47
#